data_a6cd81892367ac75049965403acb9816
#
_entry.id   a6cd81892367ac75049965403acb9816
#
_cell.length_a   1.000
_cell.length_b   1.000
_cell.length_c   1.000
_cell.angle_alpha   90.00
_cell.angle_beta   90.00
_cell.angle_gamma   90.00
#
_symmetry.space_group_name_H-M   'P 1'
#
loop_
_entity.id
_entity.type
_entity.pdbx_description
1 polymer ?
#
loop_
_entity_poly.entity_id
_entity_poly.type
_entity_poly.pdbx_seq_one_letter_code
_entity_poly.pdbx_strand_id
1 'polypeptide(L)'
;RVSPSFSSLFLPFWALGSNETTCPMADMALVDRLENLMDKHPNAKVVSYINSNLDIKALSDVCVTSSSAIDILNNLDTEEIIFLPDRNLGSYLQEQLPNKNFTLYQGFCPTHERIEKEEIIELKKEYPDYLILVHPECNKDVRDLADFIGSTSELINYSASSSSNGFIVVTEEGVLYEMKLKSPTKTFITTKTGMICPNMKKISLNDLYNCLKNEEFEVHIDEELRVKAHKALENMHLLSV
;
A
#
# COMPACT_ATOMS: atom_id res chain seq x y z
N ARG A 1 38.21 -11.91 12.94
CA ARG A 1 37.96 -11.55 11.52
C ARG A 1 36.98 -10.41 11.53
N VAL A 2 37.48 -9.22 11.17
CA VAL A 2 36.73 -7.97 11.14
C VAL A 2 35.81 -8.02 9.93
N SER A 3 34.50 -7.87 10.16
CA SER A 3 33.54 -7.63 9.09
C SER A 3 33.87 -6.33 8.39
N PRO A 4 33.87 -6.27 7.05
CA PRO A 4 34.04 -5.00 6.37
C PRO A 4 32.85 -4.08 6.69
N SER A 5 33.16 -2.89 7.16
CA SER A 5 32.21 -1.82 7.40
C SER A 5 31.48 -1.48 6.10
N PHE A 6 30.16 -1.50 6.13
CA PHE A 6 29.24 -1.11 5.05
C PHE A 6 29.24 0.42 4.77
N SER A 7 30.37 1.09 4.93
CA SER A 7 30.45 2.57 4.93
C SER A 7 31.02 3.18 3.66
N SER A 8 30.89 2.57 2.48
CA SER A 8 31.34 3.26 1.24
C SER A 8 30.81 2.67 -0.10
N LEU A 9 29.62 2.16 -0.14
CA LEU A 9 28.96 1.92 -1.43
C LEU A 9 27.78 2.91 -1.55
N PHE A 10 28.10 4.15 -1.91
CA PHE A 10 27.13 5.04 -2.56
C PHE A 10 26.82 4.44 -3.93
N LEU A 11 25.92 3.46 -3.96
CA LEU A 11 25.28 3.09 -5.21
C LEU A 11 24.29 4.21 -5.53
N PRO A 12 24.42 4.90 -6.68
CA PRO A 12 23.45 5.88 -7.10
C PRO A 12 22.07 5.23 -7.14
N PHE A 13 21.06 5.92 -6.61
CA PHE A 13 19.67 5.49 -6.73
C PHE A 13 19.17 5.87 -8.11
N TRP A 14 18.71 4.90 -8.88
CA TRP A 14 18.02 5.15 -10.13
C TRP A 14 16.51 4.96 -9.97
N ALA A 15 15.73 5.91 -10.46
CA ALA A 15 14.30 5.69 -10.65
C ALA A 15 14.14 4.69 -11.80
N LEU A 16 13.86 3.43 -11.45
CA LEU A 16 13.76 2.35 -12.42
C LEU A 16 12.76 2.69 -13.53
N GLY A 17 13.29 3.15 -14.65
CA GLY A 17 12.61 3.22 -15.94
C GLY A 17 11.97 4.54 -16.32
N SER A 18 11.66 5.49 -15.44
CA SER A 18 11.09 6.78 -15.86
C SER A 18 10.83 7.73 -14.68
N ASN A 19 11.11 9.01 -14.84
CA ASN A 19 10.69 10.07 -13.91
C ASN A 19 9.16 10.33 -13.91
N GLU A 20 8.42 9.68 -14.80
CA GLU A 20 6.97 9.86 -14.96
C GLU A 20 6.14 8.81 -14.23
N THR A 21 6.78 7.85 -13.55
CA THR A 21 6.08 6.78 -12.84
C THR A 21 5.81 7.19 -11.40
N THR A 22 4.69 7.86 -11.16
CA THR A 22 4.22 8.23 -9.83
C THR A 22 3.02 7.39 -9.41
N CYS A 23 2.69 7.41 -8.12
CA CYS A 23 1.44 6.86 -7.63
C CYS A 23 0.42 7.99 -7.49
N PRO A 24 -0.70 8.00 -8.26
CA PRO A 24 -1.69 9.07 -8.18
C PRO A 24 -2.26 9.28 -6.77
N MET A 25 -2.34 8.22 -5.96
CA MET A 25 -2.73 8.33 -4.55
C MET A 25 -1.68 9.10 -3.74
N ALA A 26 -0.39 8.82 -3.95
CA ALA A 26 0.69 9.54 -3.28
C ALA A 26 0.68 11.03 -3.61
N ASP A 27 0.38 11.36 -4.87
CA ASP A 27 0.32 12.74 -5.37
C ASP A 27 -0.88 13.54 -4.82
N MET A 28 -1.89 12.87 -4.25
CA MET A 28 -3.01 13.53 -3.54
C MET A 28 -2.59 14.12 -2.20
N ALA A 29 -1.52 13.60 -1.57
CA ALA A 29 -1.04 14.10 -0.30
C ALA A 29 -0.15 15.33 -0.49
N LEU A 30 -0.61 16.48 -0.01
CA LEU A 30 0.07 17.77 -0.11
C LEU A 30 0.62 18.18 1.26
N VAL A 31 1.84 18.69 1.30
CA VAL A 31 2.53 19.16 2.51
C VAL A 31 1.70 20.16 3.27
N ASP A 32 1.25 21.24 2.63
CA ASP A 32 0.46 22.31 3.28
C ASP A 32 -0.81 21.78 3.95
N ARG A 33 -1.45 20.78 3.35
CA ARG A 33 -2.66 20.16 3.92
C ARG A 33 -2.32 19.28 5.13
N LEU A 34 -1.19 18.56 5.07
CA LEU A 34 -0.72 17.76 6.19
C LEU A 34 -0.34 18.65 7.37
N GLU A 35 0.44 19.72 7.14
CA GLU A 35 0.81 20.69 8.16
C GLU A 35 -0.42 21.31 8.85
N ASN A 36 -1.45 21.66 8.05
CA ASN A 36 -2.72 22.17 8.61
C ASN A 36 -3.46 21.14 9.48
N LEU A 37 -3.35 19.84 9.17
CA LEU A 37 -3.89 18.78 10.03
C LEU A 37 -3.07 18.63 11.30
N MET A 38 -1.74 18.70 11.22
CA MET A 38 -0.84 18.65 12.37
C MET A 38 -1.10 19.81 13.33
N ASP A 39 -1.33 21.02 12.82
CA ASP A 39 -1.66 22.20 13.63
C ASP A 39 -3.01 22.03 14.39
N LYS A 40 -3.99 21.37 13.75
CA LYS A 40 -5.29 21.10 14.37
C LYS A 40 -5.27 19.93 15.37
N HIS A 41 -4.32 19.02 15.22
CA HIS A 41 -4.17 17.82 16.02
C HIS A 41 -2.73 17.69 16.57
N PRO A 42 -2.28 18.62 17.43
CA PRO A 42 -0.86 18.72 17.83
C PRO A 42 -0.34 17.52 18.63
N ASN A 43 -1.22 16.68 19.15
CA ASN A 43 -0.85 15.46 19.88
C ASN A 43 -0.88 14.20 19.00
N ALA A 44 -1.40 14.30 17.77
CA ALA A 44 -1.54 13.15 16.90
C ALA A 44 -0.19 12.76 16.28
N LYS A 45 0.04 11.46 16.15
CA LYS A 45 1.14 10.91 15.37
C LYS A 45 0.78 10.83 13.89
N VAL A 46 1.70 11.26 13.05
CA VAL A 46 1.55 11.21 11.60
C VAL A 46 2.01 9.83 11.10
N VAL A 47 1.09 9.07 10.57
CA VAL A 47 1.31 7.74 10.02
C VAL A 47 1.07 7.76 8.51
N SER A 48 2.11 7.56 7.73
CA SER A 48 1.99 7.54 6.27
C SER A 48 2.07 6.13 5.72
N TYR A 49 1.15 5.83 4.81
CA TYR A 49 1.28 4.63 3.99
C TYR A 49 2.53 4.73 3.12
N ILE A 50 3.22 3.61 2.92
CA ILE A 50 4.49 3.56 2.18
C ILE A 50 4.39 4.18 0.78
N ASN A 51 3.21 4.13 0.16
CA ASN A 51 2.90 4.79 -1.10
C ASN A 51 2.61 6.29 -0.89
N SER A 52 3.60 7.02 -0.40
CA SER A 52 3.60 8.48 -0.20
C SER A 52 4.88 9.07 -0.76
N ASN A 53 4.83 10.35 -1.13
CA ASN A 53 6.00 11.09 -1.60
C ASN A 53 7.00 11.32 -0.46
N LEU A 54 8.23 11.66 -0.82
CA LEU A 54 9.35 11.75 0.14
C LEU A 54 9.16 12.87 1.16
N ASP A 55 8.62 14.02 0.75
CA ASP A 55 8.30 15.17 1.58
C ASP A 55 7.24 14.83 2.66
N ILE A 56 6.25 14.04 2.30
CA ILE A 56 5.24 13.51 3.23
C ILE A 56 5.89 12.56 4.25
N LYS A 57 6.76 11.65 3.79
CA LYS A 57 7.51 10.76 4.69
C LYS A 57 8.41 11.52 5.65
N ALA A 58 8.99 12.63 5.21
CA ALA A 58 9.83 13.48 6.05
C ALA A 58 9.07 14.20 7.18
N LEU A 59 7.75 14.35 7.03
CA LEU A 59 6.84 14.90 8.06
C LEU A 59 6.17 13.80 8.90
N SER A 60 6.39 12.53 8.55
CA SER A 60 5.73 11.41 9.23
C SER A 60 6.54 10.88 10.40
N ASP A 61 5.85 10.46 11.46
CA ASP A 61 6.47 9.76 12.59
C ASP A 61 6.85 8.32 12.20
N VAL A 62 6.02 7.65 11.40
CA VAL A 62 6.24 6.28 10.95
C VAL A 62 5.56 6.01 9.59
N CYS A 63 6.21 5.16 8.78
CA CYS A 63 5.58 4.58 7.59
C CYS A 63 4.95 3.22 7.92
N VAL A 64 3.91 2.85 7.15
CA VAL A 64 3.27 1.54 7.25
C VAL A 64 3.01 0.95 5.87
N THR A 65 2.90 -0.38 5.81
CA THR A 65 2.33 -1.10 4.66
C THR A 65 0.96 -1.66 5.05
N SER A 66 0.16 -2.10 4.09
CA SER A 66 -1.12 -2.77 4.39
C SER A 66 -0.94 -4.02 5.27
N SER A 67 0.21 -4.70 5.18
CA SER A 67 0.51 -5.89 5.99
C SER A 67 1.07 -5.61 7.38
N SER A 68 1.69 -4.45 7.60
CA SER A 68 2.34 -4.12 8.89
C SER A 68 1.59 -3.07 9.71
N ALA A 69 0.57 -2.44 9.13
CA ALA A 69 -0.08 -1.28 9.72
C ALA A 69 -0.70 -1.58 11.10
N ILE A 70 -1.39 -2.72 11.25
CA ILE A 70 -2.06 -3.07 12.51
C ILE A 70 -1.03 -3.27 13.62
N ASP A 71 0.05 -4.01 13.35
CA ASP A 71 1.10 -4.29 14.34
C ASP A 71 1.83 -3.00 14.73
N ILE A 72 2.24 -2.19 13.76
CA ILE A 72 2.90 -0.90 14.00
C ILE A 72 2.01 0.03 14.83
N LEU A 73 0.73 0.13 14.47
CA LEU A 73 -0.20 1.02 15.16
C LEU A 73 -0.52 0.55 16.58
N ASN A 74 -0.52 -0.76 16.84
CA ASN A 74 -0.63 -1.29 18.19
C ASN A 74 0.60 -0.95 19.05
N ASN A 75 1.79 -0.96 18.46
CA ASN A 75 3.05 -0.67 19.14
C ASN A 75 3.35 0.84 19.21
N LEU A 76 2.60 1.68 18.49
CA LEU A 76 2.77 3.13 18.51
C LEU A 76 2.09 3.74 19.75
N ASP A 77 2.89 4.39 20.59
CA ASP A 77 2.44 5.01 21.85
C ASP A 77 1.67 6.33 21.56
N THR A 78 0.44 6.19 21.11
CA THR A 78 -0.51 7.29 20.91
C THR A 78 -1.91 6.75 20.72
N GLU A 79 -2.92 7.55 21.11
CA GLU A 79 -4.33 7.29 20.77
C GLU A 79 -4.77 8.09 19.55
N GLU A 80 -4.09 9.21 19.22
CA GLU A 80 -4.46 10.10 18.12
C GLU A 80 -3.54 9.90 16.92
N ILE A 81 -4.13 9.66 15.75
CA ILE A 81 -3.42 9.34 14.50
C ILE A 81 -3.93 10.23 13.37
N ILE A 82 -3.01 10.88 12.66
CA ILE A 82 -3.27 11.42 11.32
C ILE A 82 -2.79 10.35 10.34
N PHE A 83 -3.72 9.73 9.61
CA PHE A 83 -3.43 8.69 8.64
C PHE A 83 -3.58 9.22 7.20
N LEU A 84 -2.55 8.97 6.38
CA LEU A 84 -2.51 9.42 4.98
C LEU A 84 -1.73 8.44 4.08
N PRO A 85 -1.90 8.49 2.73
CA PRO A 85 -2.87 9.31 2.01
C PRO A 85 -4.24 8.63 1.85
N ASP A 86 -4.36 7.30 1.98
CA ASP A 86 -5.53 6.50 1.63
C ASP A 86 -6.58 6.47 2.73
N ARG A 87 -7.75 7.10 2.47
CA ARG A 87 -8.87 7.12 3.42
C ARG A 87 -9.52 5.75 3.64
N ASN A 88 -9.51 4.89 2.61
CA ASN A 88 -10.15 3.59 2.69
C ASN A 88 -9.34 2.63 3.56
N LEU A 89 -8.02 2.56 3.32
CA LEU A 89 -7.12 1.83 4.21
C LEU A 89 -7.19 2.39 5.64
N GLY A 90 -7.16 3.72 5.81
CA GLY A 90 -7.29 4.36 7.12
C GLY A 90 -8.61 4.02 7.82
N SER A 91 -9.73 4.02 7.08
CA SER A 91 -11.05 3.59 7.60
C SER A 91 -11.05 2.13 8.04
N TYR A 92 -10.44 1.25 7.25
CA TYR A 92 -10.27 -0.16 7.63
C TYR A 92 -9.45 -0.30 8.93
N LEU A 93 -8.34 0.41 9.03
CA LEU A 93 -7.50 0.39 10.23
C LEU A 93 -8.24 0.92 11.47
N GLN A 94 -9.06 1.96 11.32
CA GLN A 94 -9.90 2.48 12.39
C GLN A 94 -10.92 1.45 12.87
N GLU A 95 -11.51 0.66 11.96
CA GLU A 95 -12.42 -0.43 12.29
C GLU A 95 -11.70 -1.56 13.08
N GLN A 96 -10.42 -1.83 12.76
CA GLN A 96 -9.61 -2.85 13.44
C GLN A 96 -9.05 -2.37 14.79
N LEU A 97 -8.90 -1.05 14.99
CA LEU A 97 -8.27 -0.43 16.16
C LEU A 97 -9.23 0.59 16.82
N PRO A 98 -10.34 0.12 17.41
CA PRO A 98 -11.40 1.00 17.93
C PRO A 98 -10.96 1.86 19.13
N ASN A 99 -9.83 1.55 19.74
CA ASN A 99 -9.21 2.31 20.84
C ASN A 99 -8.33 3.48 20.36
N LYS A 100 -8.16 3.67 19.04
CA LYS A 100 -7.39 4.76 18.46
C LYS A 100 -8.29 5.69 17.65
N ASN A 101 -8.00 6.98 17.70
CA ASN A 101 -8.74 8.03 17.01
C ASN A 101 -8.03 8.43 15.73
N PHE A 102 -8.67 8.22 14.59
CA PHE A 102 -8.08 8.53 13.29
C PHE A 102 -8.61 9.83 12.71
N THR A 103 -7.71 10.71 12.31
CA THR A 103 -7.96 11.81 11.39
C THR A 103 -7.49 11.35 10.01
N LEU A 104 -8.44 11.07 9.11
CA LEU A 104 -8.17 10.50 7.80
C LEU A 104 -7.93 11.59 6.75
N TYR A 105 -6.80 11.53 6.07
CA TYR A 105 -6.57 12.30 4.85
C TYR A 105 -7.51 11.82 3.74
N GLN A 106 -7.94 12.70 2.84
CA GLN A 106 -9.01 12.40 1.87
C GLN A 106 -8.49 11.90 0.50
N GLY A 107 -7.29 11.32 0.46
CA GLY A 107 -6.79 10.61 -0.71
C GLY A 107 -7.33 9.18 -0.81
N PHE A 108 -7.13 8.55 -1.95
CA PHE A 108 -7.58 7.19 -2.22
C PHE A 108 -6.82 6.57 -3.39
N CYS A 109 -6.79 5.25 -3.48
CA CYS A 109 -6.26 4.54 -4.63
C CYS A 109 -7.30 4.52 -5.77
N PRO A 110 -7.07 5.21 -6.92
CA PRO A 110 -8.07 5.24 -8.01
C PRO A 110 -8.40 3.87 -8.58
N THR A 111 -7.50 2.91 -8.48
CA THR A 111 -7.72 1.54 -8.97
C THR A 111 -8.70 0.79 -8.08
N HIS A 112 -8.61 0.93 -6.75
CA HIS A 112 -9.50 0.27 -5.80
C HIS A 112 -10.82 1.04 -5.61
N GLU A 113 -10.79 2.36 -5.67
CA GLU A 113 -11.97 3.21 -5.46
C GLU A 113 -13.06 3.05 -6.51
N ARG A 114 -12.68 2.76 -7.76
CA ARG A 114 -13.64 2.67 -8.88
C ARG A 114 -14.50 1.41 -8.90
N ILE A 115 -14.23 0.45 -8.01
CA ILE A 115 -15.00 -0.80 -7.97
C ILE A 115 -16.32 -0.55 -7.24
N GLU A 116 -17.40 -0.92 -7.89
CA GLU A 116 -18.75 -0.81 -7.36
C GLU A 116 -19.18 -2.13 -6.72
N LYS A 117 -19.88 -2.06 -5.60
CA LYS A 117 -20.38 -3.24 -4.88
C LYS A 117 -21.33 -4.09 -5.72
N GLU A 118 -22.09 -3.45 -6.62
CA GLU A 118 -23.03 -4.10 -7.52
C GLU A 118 -22.33 -5.15 -8.40
N GLU A 119 -21.13 -4.83 -8.88
CA GLU A 119 -20.32 -5.77 -9.67
C GLU A 119 -19.92 -7.01 -8.86
N ILE A 120 -19.53 -6.80 -7.59
CA ILE A 120 -19.19 -7.92 -6.70
C ILE A 120 -20.40 -8.79 -6.40
N ILE A 121 -21.57 -8.17 -6.18
CA ILE A 121 -22.84 -8.88 -5.98
C ILE A 121 -23.20 -9.73 -7.21
N GLU A 122 -23.01 -9.20 -8.42
CA GLU A 122 -23.26 -9.94 -9.67
C GLU A 122 -22.30 -11.11 -9.81
N LEU A 123 -21.01 -10.91 -9.57
CA LEU A 123 -20.02 -11.98 -9.60
C LEU A 123 -20.33 -13.07 -8.56
N LYS A 124 -20.77 -12.71 -7.37
CA LYS A 124 -21.16 -13.68 -6.32
C LYS A 124 -22.41 -14.49 -6.72
N LYS A 125 -23.34 -13.90 -7.47
CA LYS A 125 -24.49 -14.65 -8.03
C LYS A 125 -24.06 -15.64 -9.12
N GLU A 126 -23.09 -15.25 -9.97
CA GLU A 126 -22.55 -16.11 -11.03
C GLU A 126 -21.67 -17.24 -10.46
N TYR A 127 -20.95 -16.95 -9.36
CA TYR A 127 -20.03 -17.87 -8.69
C TYR A 127 -20.36 -17.98 -7.18
N PRO A 128 -21.49 -18.61 -6.81
CA PRO A 128 -21.99 -18.60 -5.43
C PRO A 128 -21.07 -19.27 -4.42
N ASP A 129 -20.25 -20.23 -4.84
CA ASP A 129 -19.32 -20.97 -3.98
C ASP A 129 -17.94 -20.30 -3.87
N TYR A 130 -17.67 -19.21 -4.63
CA TYR A 130 -16.39 -18.54 -4.58
C TYR A 130 -16.33 -17.56 -3.41
N LEU A 131 -15.17 -17.53 -2.71
CA LEU A 131 -14.92 -16.57 -1.65
C LEU A 131 -14.46 -15.22 -2.24
N ILE A 132 -14.92 -14.14 -1.62
CA ILE A 132 -14.59 -12.77 -2.02
C ILE A 132 -13.38 -12.31 -1.18
N LEU A 133 -12.26 -12.03 -1.85
CA LEU A 133 -11.02 -11.56 -1.26
C LEU A 133 -10.80 -10.08 -1.64
N VAL A 134 -10.72 -9.21 -0.65
CA VAL A 134 -10.71 -7.75 -0.88
C VAL A 134 -9.47 -7.10 -0.26
N HIS A 135 -8.84 -6.19 -1.00
CA HIS A 135 -7.77 -5.36 -0.46
C HIS A 135 -8.36 -4.20 0.37
N PRO A 136 -7.76 -3.82 1.51
CA PRO A 136 -8.31 -2.77 2.39
C PRO A 136 -8.35 -1.36 1.77
N GLU A 137 -7.67 -1.11 0.65
CA GLU A 137 -7.79 0.13 -0.14
C GLU A 137 -9.14 0.25 -0.89
N CYS A 138 -9.93 -0.82 -0.99
CA CYS A 138 -11.28 -0.74 -1.53
C CYS A 138 -12.20 0.05 -0.62
N ASN A 139 -13.20 0.72 -1.21
CA ASN A 139 -14.20 1.43 -0.43
C ASN A 139 -14.97 0.49 0.52
N LYS A 140 -15.58 1.06 1.56
CA LYS A 140 -16.24 0.28 2.61
C LYS A 140 -17.35 -0.62 2.07
N ASP A 141 -18.15 -0.14 1.13
CA ASP A 141 -19.28 -0.90 0.57
C ASP A 141 -18.83 -2.20 -0.10
N VAL A 142 -17.63 -2.21 -0.69
CA VAL A 142 -17.00 -3.41 -1.29
C VAL A 142 -16.38 -4.28 -0.19
N ARG A 143 -15.70 -3.67 0.79
CA ARG A 143 -15.12 -4.43 1.92
C ARG A 143 -16.19 -5.18 2.74
N ASP A 144 -17.37 -4.58 2.90
CA ASP A 144 -18.49 -5.21 3.64
C ASP A 144 -19.03 -6.48 2.97
N LEU A 145 -18.71 -6.75 1.70
CA LEU A 145 -19.06 -7.97 0.98
C LEU A 145 -17.98 -9.06 1.05
N ALA A 146 -16.82 -8.76 1.65
CA ALA A 146 -15.68 -9.66 1.66
C ALA A 146 -15.84 -10.85 2.60
N ASP A 147 -15.45 -12.04 2.15
CA ASP A 147 -15.21 -13.19 3.03
C ASP A 147 -13.86 -13.07 3.74
N PHE A 148 -12.90 -12.33 3.14
CA PHE A 148 -11.61 -12.02 3.74
C PHE A 148 -11.07 -10.68 3.22
N ILE A 149 -10.60 -9.83 4.15
CA ILE A 149 -9.92 -8.57 3.84
C ILE A 149 -8.47 -8.68 4.29
N GLY A 150 -7.53 -8.29 3.44
CA GLY A 150 -6.12 -8.34 3.79
C GLY A 150 -5.20 -7.73 2.74
N SER A 151 -3.95 -7.56 3.12
CA SER A 151 -2.87 -7.17 2.22
C SER A 151 -2.68 -8.19 1.09
N THR A 152 -1.96 -7.79 0.04
CA THR A 152 -1.62 -8.68 -1.09
C THR A 152 -1.06 -10.03 -0.61
N SER A 153 -0.11 -10.02 0.33
CA SER A 153 0.49 -11.24 0.87
C SER A 153 -0.50 -12.10 1.65
N GLU A 154 -1.37 -11.47 2.43
CA GLU A 154 -2.43 -12.16 3.19
C GLU A 154 -3.46 -12.79 2.26
N LEU A 155 -3.90 -12.09 1.22
CA LEU A 155 -4.82 -12.64 0.20
C LEU A 155 -4.22 -13.87 -0.48
N ILE A 156 -2.93 -13.83 -0.87
CA ILE A 156 -2.22 -14.97 -1.45
C ILE A 156 -2.16 -16.13 -0.46
N ASN A 157 -1.79 -15.89 0.80
CA ASN A 157 -1.67 -16.92 1.82
C ASN A 157 -3.03 -17.53 2.18
N TYR A 158 -4.05 -16.68 2.37
CA TYR A 158 -5.41 -17.12 2.64
C TYR A 158 -5.94 -18.02 1.52
N SER A 159 -5.80 -17.59 0.27
CA SER A 159 -6.24 -18.37 -0.87
C SER A 159 -5.54 -19.73 -0.97
N ALA A 160 -4.24 -19.79 -0.58
CA ALA A 160 -3.49 -21.04 -0.60
C ALA A 160 -3.94 -22.02 0.49
N SER A 161 -4.23 -21.53 1.70
CA SER A 161 -4.60 -22.35 2.86
C SER A 161 -6.09 -22.69 2.93
N SER A 162 -6.96 -21.91 2.28
CA SER A 162 -8.40 -22.13 2.26
C SER A 162 -8.78 -23.45 1.60
N SER A 163 -9.87 -24.07 2.06
CA SER A 163 -10.48 -25.24 1.41
C SER A 163 -11.29 -24.90 0.14
N SER A 164 -11.60 -23.62 -0.09
CA SER A 164 -12.27 -23.17 -1.32
C SER A 164 -11.39 -23.37 -2.55
N ASN A 165 -12.03 -23.73 -3.67
CA ASN A 165 -11.36 -23.89 -4.97
C ASN A 165 -11.53 -22.67 -5.89
N GLY A 166 -12.36 -21.69 -5.50
CA GLY A 166 -12.62 -20.50 -6.31
C GLY A 166 -12.65 -19.23 -5.49
N PHE A 167 -12.13 -18.14 -6.08
CA PHE A 167 -12.02 -16.84 -5.43
C PHE A 167 -12.36 -15.71 -6.41
N ILE A 168 -13.13 -14.74 -5.91
CA ILE A 168 -13.32 -13.42 -6.51
C ILE A 168 -12.30 -12.51 -5.87
N VAL A 169 -11.31 -12.05 -6.65
CA VAL A 169 -10.17 -11.28 -6.14
C VAL A 169 -10.36 -9.80 -6.49
N VAL A 170 -10.48 -8.98 -5.47
CA VAL A 170 -10.77 -7.54 -5.60
C VAL A 170 -9.54 -6.75 -5.15
N THR A 171 -8.52 -6.76 -5.99
CA THR A 171 -7.29 -5.97 -5.90
C THR A 171 -6.60 -5.93 -7.27
N GLU A 172 -5.49 -5.20 -7.39
CA GLU A 172 -4.73 -5.09 -8.65
C GLU A 172 -4.38 -6.48 -9.22
N GLU A 173 -4.67 -6.67 -10.51
CA GLU A 173 -4.67 -7.99 -11.16
C GLU A 173 -3.31 -8.73 -11.16
N GLY A 174 -2.21 -8.00 -10.98
CA GLY A 174 -0.87 -8.59 -10.91
C GLY A 174 -0.72 -9.66 -9.84
N VAL A 175 -1.52 -9.60 -8.77
CA VAL A 175 -1.54 -10.61 -7.71
C VAL A 175 -1.99 -11.99 -8.20
N LEU A 176 -2.82 -12.04 -9.25
CA LEU A 176 -3.36 -13.29 -9.79
C LEU A 176 -2.28 -14.26 -10.27
N TYR A 177 -1.16 -13.72 -10.77
CA TYR A 177 -0.02 -14.53 -11.18
C TYR A 177 0.56 -15.32 -10.01
N GLU A 178 0.86 -14.63 -8.89
CA GLU A 178 1.41 -15.27 -7.69
C GLU A 178 0.40 -16.25 -7.04
N MET A 179 -0.88 -15.88 -7.01
CA MET A 179 -1.94 -16.78 -6.53
C MET A 179 -2.00 -18.06 -7.35
N LYS A 180 -1.88 -17.95 -8.68
CA LYS A 180 -1.89 -19.09 -9.61
C LYS A 180 -0.64 -19.97 -9.44
N LEU A 181 0.54 -19.37 -9.27
CA LEU A 181 1.76 -20.10 -8.99
C LEU A 181 1.65 -20.90 -7.69
N LYS A 182 1.16 -20.27 -6.63
CA LYS A 182 1.06 -20.88 -5.30
C LYS A 182 -0.07 -21.91 -5.20
N SER A 183 -1.13 -21.75 -6.00
CA SER A 183 -2.32 -22.59 -5.99
C SER A 183 -2.81 -22.90 -7.41
N PRO A 184 -2.09 -23.71 -8.20
CA PRO A 184 -2.34 -23.91 -9.62
C PRO A 184 -3.67 -24.60 -9.94
N THR A 185 -4.26 -25.34 -8.99
CA THR A 185 -5.53 -26.04 -9.14
C THR A 185 -6.74 -25.16 -8.82
N LYS A 186 -6.53 -23.98 -8.19
CA LYS A 186 -7.61 -23.08 -7.81
C LYS A 186 -7.96 -22.09 -8.91
N THR A 187 -9.19 -21.60 -8.89
CA THR A 187 -9.70 -20.62 -9.85
C THR A 187 -9.74 -19.24 -9.21
N PHE A 188 -9.18 -18.27 -9.90
CA PHE A 188 -9.17 -16.87 -9.51
C PHE A 188 -9.80 -16.03 -10.59
N ILE A 189 -10.82 -15.26 -10.25
CA ILE A 189 -11.49 -14.30 -11.13
C ILE A 189 -11.38 -12.91 -10.53
N THR A 190 -11.42 -11.89 -11.36
CA THR A 190 -11.44 -10.51 -10.93
C THR A 190 -12.65 -9.78 -11.51
N THR A 191 -12.84 -8.52 -11.19
CA THR A 191 -13.93 -7.67 -11.65
C THR A 191 -13.86 -7.41 -13.16
N LYS A 192 -15.01 -7.23 -13.81
CA LYS A 192 -15.11 -6.88 -15.24
C LYS A 192 -14.59 -5.48 -15.52
N THR A 193 -14.79 -4.55 -14.56
CA THR A 193 -14.22 -3.20 -14.60
C THR A 193 -12.68 -3.23 -14.70
N GLY A 194 -12.07 -4.35 -14.30
CA GLY A 194 -10.62 -4.58 -14.35
C GLY A 194 -9.87 -3.83 -13.27
N MET A 195 -9.12 -4.56 -12.48
CA MET A 195 -8.27 -4.03 -11.40
C MET A 195 -6.85 -3.77 -11.91
N ILE A 196 -6.74 -2.97 -12.99
CA ILE A 196 -5.43 -2.64 -13.60
C ILE A 196 -5.01 -1.25 -13.14
N CYS A 197 -3.86 -1.16 -12.50
CA CYS A 197 -3.22 0.11 -12.22
C CYS A 197 -2.30 0.49 -13.39
N PRO A 198 -2.63 1.51 -14.19
CA PRO A 198 -1.82 1.88 -15.34
C PRO A 198 -0.42 2.34 -14.94
N ASN A 199 -0.27 2.93 -13.75
CA ASN A 199 1.03 3.40 -13.26
C ASN A 199 1.96 2.24 -12.88
N MET A 200 1.44 1.14 -12.32
CA MET A 200 2.23 -0.08 -12.06
C MET A 200 2.69 -0.79 -13.34
N LYS A 201 2.03 -0.54 -14.47
CA LYS A 201 2.36 -1.16 -15.77
C LYS A 201 3.22 -0.27 -16.68
N LYS A 202 3.63 0.93 -16.23
CA LYS A 202 4.44 1.85 -17.04
C LYS A 202 5.88 1.37 -17.26
N ILE A 203 6.47 0.70 -16.28
CA ILE A 203 7.85 0.24 -16.37
C ILE A 203 7.89 -1.14 -17.03
N SER A 204 8.50 -1.23 -18.19
CA SER A 204 8.76 -2.50 -18.85
C SER A 204 10.11 -3.11 -18.44
N LEU A 205 10.29 -4.42 -18.71
CA LEU A 205 11.59 -5.07 -18.52
C LEU A 205 12.70 -4.41 -19.34
N ASN A 206 12.36 -3.88 -20.53
CA ASN A 206 13.31 -3.17 -21.39
C ASN A 206 13.72 -1.82 -20.77
N ASP A 207 12.80 -1.09 -20.14
CA ASP A 207 13.11 0.15 -19.45
C ASP A 207 14.05 -0.10 -18.26
N LEU A 208 13.78 -1.13 -17.49
CA LEU A 208 14.65 -1.59 -16.41
C LEU A 208 16.05 -1.95 -16.92
N TYR A 209 16.12 -2.73 -18.00
CA TYR A 209 17.38 -3.12 -18.61
C TYR A 209 18.19 -1.89 -19.09
N ASN A 210 17.55 -0.96 -19.79
CA ASN A 210 18.20 0.24 -20.31
C ASN A 210 18.67 1.17 -19.17
N CYS A 211 17.84 1.37 -18.16
CA CYS A 211 18.19 2.14 -16.98
C CYS A 211 19.48 1.62 -16.31
N LEU A 212 19.55 0.31 -16.06
CA LEU A 212 20.73 -0.31 -15.45
C LEU A 212 21.95 -0.33 -16.35
N LYS A 213 21.76 -0.54 -17.68
CA LYS A 213 22.85 -0.62 -18.66
C LYS A 213 23.49 0.73 -18.94
N ASN A 214 22.67 1.78 -19.01
CA ASN A 214 23.08 3.12 -19.41
C ASN A 214 23.28 4.05 -18.22
N GLU A 215 22.97 3.59 -16.99
CA GLU A 215 22.98 4.42 -15.77
C GLU A 215 22.11 5.68 -15.90
N GLU A 216 20.90 5.50 -16.49
CA GLU A 216 19.93 6.56 -16.71
C GLU A 216 18.97 6.72 -15.53
N PHE A 217 18.35 7.92 -15.39
CA PHE A 217 17.35 8.24 -14.36
C PHE A 217 17.91 8.21 -12.93
N GLU A 218 19.12 8.69 -12.72
CA GLU A 218 19.67 8.88 -11.38
C GLU A 218 18.80 9.82 -10.57
N VAL A 219 18.45 9.43 -9.34
CA VAL A 219 17.63 10.22 -8.42
C VAL A 219 18.51 10.94 -7.43
N HIS A 220 18.49 12.26 -7.46
CA HIS A 220 19.14 13.12 -6.49
C HIS A 220 18.13 13.55 -5.43
N ILE A 221 18.42 13.25 -4.18
CA ILE A 221 17.60 13.61 -3.03
C ILE A 221 18.39 14.54 -2.14
N ASP A 222 17.78 15.65 -1.71
CA ASP A 222 18.34 16.51 -0.68
C ASP A 222 18.63 15.71 0.59
N GLU A 223 19.82 15.87 1.17
CA GLU A 223 20.28 15.02 2.27
C GLU A 223 19.47 15.25 3.55
N GLU A 224 19.04 16.48 3.83
CA GLU A 224 18.22 16.76 5.01
C GLU A 224 16.84 16.09 4.86
N LEU A 225 16.24 16.18 3.68
CA LEU A 225 14.96 15.55 3.37
C LEU A 225 15.08 14.02 3.44
N ARG A 226 16.18 13.45 2.91
CA ARG A 226 16.47 12.02 2.95
C ARG A 226 16.55 11.51 4.38
N VAL A 227 17.29 12.21 5.25
CA VAL A 227 17.45 11.81 6.66
C VAL A 227 16.12 11.83 7.41
N LYS A 228 15.30 12.87 7.21
CA LYS A 228 13.97 12.95 7.83
C LYS A 228 13.06 11.81 7.40
N ALA A 229 12.95 11.57 6.08
CA ALA A 229 12.11 10.51 5.55
C ALA A 229 12.60 9.10 5.96
N HIS A 230 13.93 8.90 6.03
CA HIS A 230 14.54 7.65 6.47
C HIS A 230 14.14 7.28 7.90
N LYS A 231 14.02 8.26 8.80
CA LYS A 231 13.58 8.03 10.18
C LYS A 231 12.19 7.40 10.26
N ALA A 232 11.25 7.86 9.44
CA ALA A 232 9.91 7.27 9.39
C ALA A 232 9.92 5.82 8.88
N LEU A 233 10.84 5.49 7.97
CA LEU A 233 11.05 4.11 7.48
C LEU A 233 11.76 3.24 8.52
N GLU A 234 12.73 3.77 9.26
CA GLU A 234 13.37 3.04 10.38
C GLU A 234 12.33 2.71 11.46
N ASN A 235 11.48 3.66 11.83
CA ASN A 235 10.41 3.43 12.80
C ASN A 235 9.43 2.35 12.33
N MET A 236 9.16 2.24 11.02
CA MET A 236 8.37 1.15 10.46
C MET A 236 8.98 -0.22 10.82
N HIS A 237 10.31 -0.38 10.69
CA HIS A 237 10.98 -1.63 11.03
C HIS A 237 11.04 -1.88 12.54
N LEU A 238 11.25 -0.84 13.33
CA LEU A 238 11.34 -0.96 14.79
C LEU A 238 10.00 -1.33 15.44
N LEU A 239 8.89 -0.86 14.89
CA LEU A 239 7.54 -1.06 15.44
C LEU A 239 6.80 -2.27 14.84
N SER A 240 7.33 -2.89 13.79
CA SER A 240 6.73 -4.09 13.17
C SER A 240 7.16 -5.42 13.80
N VAL A 241 7.82 -5.39 14.96
CA VAL A 241 8.38 -6.58 15.67
C VAL A 241 7.46 -7.01 16.80
#